data_e59aa725da8836a13409f43cc05140c3
#
_entry.id   e59aa725da8836a13409f43cc05140c3
#
_cell.length_a   1.000
_cell.length_b   1.000
_cell.length_c   1.000
_cell.angle_alpha   90.00
_cell.angle_beta   90.00
_cell.angle_gamma   90.00
#
_symmetry.space_group_name_H-M   'P 1'
#
loop_
_entity.id
_entity.type
_entity.pdbx_description
1 polymer ?
#
loop_
_entity_poly.entity_id
_entity_poly.type
_entity_poly.pdbx_seq_one_letter_code
_entity_poly.pdbx_strand_id
1 'polypeptide(L)'
;EAGTVVRRNEIFARLGGDEFAILLPGVQANEAEILAERVVRAVAQIPFRFEGRNLRLTASLGVAYLPDHAADADELVAKADIAMYQAKEAGKSTWRVYRADSEANAMTMERLTWNNRISHALENDLLRLHFQGIYHVAGRRMAHCEALVRMVDERNPGQLIMPAHFIPVAEKTGRVVEIDRWVIGEVVRRLARSAEGPAIAVNISARSLGDATLSQYIADTLKQHRVPPDRLIVELTETAAVADLHDAQRLIGTLSQIGCRVCLDDFGTGFSSFAYLKHLRADTIKIDGLFIRDLHLDADNQVFVRAIANVAKGLGKTVVAEYVENEKTLKMLDAFGVNLVQGYLLDVPSVVYPPCAGG
;
A
#
# COMPACT_ATOMS: atom_id res chain seq x y z
N GLU A 1 -29.07 -1.72 23.19
CA GLU A 1 -29.58 -3.08 22.86
C GLU A 1 -28.51 -4.17 23.04
N ALA A 2 -27.22 -3.95 22.76
CA ALA A 2 -26.18 -4.94 23.08
C ALA A 2 -26.09 -5.24 24.60
N GLY A 3 -26.34 -4.24 25.46
CA GLY A 3 -26.40 -4.41 26.93
C GLY A 3 -27.58 -5.26 27.44
N THR A 4 -28.60 -5.56 26.63
CA THR A 4 -29.73 -6.44 27.02
C THR A 4 -29.39 -7.92 26.83
N VAL A 5 -28.29 -8.23 26.13
CA VAL A 5 -27.84 -9.62 25.90
C VAL A 5 -26.93 -10.11 27.04
N VAL A 6 -26.43 -9.19 27.87
CA VAL A 6 -25.47 -9.43 28.95
C VAL A 6 -26.21 -9.59 30.30
N ARG A 7 -25.82 -10.58 31.10
CA ARG A 7 -26.42 -10.86 32.41
C ARG A 7 -25.89 -9.91 33.50
N ARG A 8 -26.56 -9.88 34.68
CA ARG A 8 -26.26 -8.94 35.76
C ARG A 8 -24.85 -9.05 36.37
N ASN A 9 -24.16 -10.18 36.16
CA ASN A 9 -22.79 -10.43 36.63
C ASN A 9 -21.72 -10.32 35.53
N GLU A 10 -22.13 -9.99 34.32
CA GLU A 10 -21.25 -9.85 33.16
C GLU A 10 -20.91 -8.35 32.98
N ILE A 11 -19.68 -8.04 32.62
CA ILE A 11 -19.24 -6.65 32.43
C ILE A 11 -19.16 -6.38 30.94
N PHE A 12 -19.89 -5.37 30.46
CA PHE A 12 -19.83 -4.88 29.11
C PHE A 12 -19.12 -3.53 29.11
N ALA A 13 -18.00 -3.43 28.40
CA ALA A 13 -17.17 -2.22 28.31
C ALA A 13 -16.93 -1.83 26.84
N ARG A 14 -16.83 -0.52 26.59
CA ARG A 14 -16.34 0.01 25.33
C ARG A 14 -14.85 0.33 25.50
N LEU A 15 -14.00 -0.26 24.65
CA LEU A 15 -12.55 -0.06 24.66
C LEU A 15 -12.14 1.19 23.87
N GLY A 16 -12.82 1.45 22.73
CA GLY A 16 -12.58 2.61 21.89
C GLY A 16 -13.23 2.43 20.51
N GLY A 17 -13.54 3.52 19.82
CA GLY A 17 -14.12 3.45 18.47
C GLY A 17 -15.33 2.52 18.38
N ASP A 18 -15.22 1.46 17.58
CA ASP A 18 -16.22 0.38 17.41
C ASP A 18 -15.88 -0.90 18.19
N GLU A 19 -14.91 -0.84 19.11
CA GLU A 19 -14.44 -1.98 19.88
C GLU A 19 -15.09 -2.05 21.28
N PHE A 20 -15.56 -3.24 21.61
CA PHE A 20 -16.23 -3.55 22.88
C PHE A 20 -15.68 -4.85 23.47
N ALA A 21 -15.71 -4.96 24.78
CA ALA A 21 -15.35 -6.16 25.51
C ALA A 21 -16.49 -6.63 26.43
N ILE A 22 -16.60 -7.94 26.58
CA ILE A 22 -17.50 -8.59 27.53
C ILE A 22 -16.65 -9.47 28.42
N LEU A 23 -16.62 -9.18 29.71
CA LEU A 23 -15.94 -10.01 30.71
C LEU A 23 -16.97 -10.90 31.40
N LEU A 24 -16.70 -12.21 31.45
CA LEU A 24 -17.58 -13.26 31.94
C LEU A 24 -16.94 -13.97 33.14
N PRO A 25 -17.06 -13.44 34.36
CA PRO A 25 -16.48 -14.10 35.54
C PRO A 25 -17.15 -15.44 35.86
N GLY A 26 -16.35 -16.50 36.03
CA GLY A 26 -16.82 -17.81 36.50
C GLY A 26 -17.71 -18.59 35.50
N VAL A 27 -17.64 -18.24 34.22
CA VAL A 27 -18.43 -18.88 33.16
C VAL A 27 -17.63 -20.03 32.54
N GLN A 28 -18.30 -21.13 32.24
CA GLN A 28 -17.72 -22.28 31.54
C GLN A 28 -17.52 -21.96 30.04
N ALA A 29 -16.53 -22.59 29.40
CA ALA A 29 -16.18 -22.35 27.99
C ALA A 29 -17.39 -22.47 27.04
N ASN A 30 -18.19 -23.50 27.18
CA ASN A 30 -19.38 -23.70 26.35
C ASN A 30 -20.46 -22.60 26.52
N GLU A 31 -20.60 -22.02 27.71
CA GLU A 31 -21.53 -20.92 27.94
C GLU A 31 -21.02 -19.62 27.29
N ALA A 32 -19.69 -19.37 27.32
CA ALA A 32 -19.09 -18.24 26.66
C ALA A 32 -19.23 -18.31 25.12
N GLU A 33 -19.10 -19.51 24.55
CA GLU A 33 -19.29 -19.73 23.11
C GLU A 33 -20.76 -19.53 22.69
N ILE A 34 -21.72 -20.02 23.49
CA ILE A 34 -23.16 -19.78 23.29
C ILE A 34 -23.46 -18.27 23.33
N LEU A 35 -22.85 -17.54 24.27
CA LEU A 35 -23.02 -16.09 24.35
C LEU A 35 -22.44 -15.39 23.12
N ALA A 36 -21.24 -15.79 22.68
CA ALA A 36 -20.60 -15.20 21.48
C ALA A 36 -21.49 -15.36 20.24
N GLU A 37 -22.03 -16.56 20.02
CA GLU A 37 -22.97 -16.81 18.92
C GLU A 37 -24.25 -15.97 19.04
N ARG A 38 -24.79 -15.84 20.26
CA ARG A 38 -25.97 -15.01 20.51
C ARG A 38 -25.72 -13.54 20.25
N VAL A 39 -24.55 -13.01 20.64
CA VAL A 39 -24.16 -11.60 20.39
C VAL A 39 -24.02 -11.34 18.90
N VAL A 40 -23.32 -12.20 18.15
CA VAL A 40 -23.18 -12.07 16.69
C VAL A 40 -24.55 -12.01 16.01
N ARG A 41 -25.45 -12.92 16.36
CA ARG A 41 -26.81 -12.95 15.80
C ARG A 41 -27.64 -11.76 16.20
N ALA A 42 -27.58 -11.33 17.46
CA ALA A 42 -28.34 -10.18 17.95
C ALA A 42 -27.91 -8.89 17.22
N VAL A 43 -26.61 -8.65 17.04
CA VAL A 43 -26.13 -7.48 16.31
C VAL A 43 -26.58 -7.49 14.85
N ALA A 44 -26.54 -8.66 14.19
CA ALA A 44 -26.95 -8.78 12.79
C ALA A 44 -28.47 -8.56 12.59
N GLN A 45 -29.28 -8.68 13.65
CA GLN A 45 -30.73 -8.47 13.62
C GLN A 45 -31.15 -7.04 14.00
N ILE A 46 -30.23 -6.18 14.46
CA ILE A 46 -30.55 -4.80 14.82
C ILE A 46 -30.93 -4.01 13.55
N PRO A 47 -32.17 -3.51 13.44
CA PRO A 47 -32.54 -2.66 12.34
C PRO A 47 -31.89 -1.27 12.55
N PHE A 48 -30.86 -0.97 11.78
CA PHE A 48 -30.18 0.31 11.85
C PHE A 48 -30.55 1.17 10.63
N ARG A 49 -31.13 2.34 10.87
CA ARG A 49 -31.43 3.32 9.83
C ARG A 49 -30.58 4.57 10.00
N PHE A 50 -29.88 4.93 8.94
CA PHE A 50 -29.12 6.17 8.87
C PHE A 50 -29.44 6.89 7.56
N GLU A 51 -29.79 8.18 7.63
CA GLU A 51 -30.18 9.01 6.47
C GLU A 51 -31.18 8.35 5.52
N GLY A 52 -32.19 7.67 6.10
CA GLY A 52 -33.24 7.01 5.34
C GLY A 52 -32.84 5.67 4.69
N ARG A 53 -31.58 5.21 4.83
CA ARG A 53 -31.08 3.92 4.33
C ARG A 53 -31.03 2.90 5.46
N ASN A 54 -31.44 1.66 5.16
CA ASN A 54 -31.25 0.55 6.07
C ASN A 54 -29.81 0.05 5.96
N LEU A 55 -29.05 0.11 7.05
CA LEU A 55 -27.69 -0.42 7.13
C LEU A 55 -27.71 -1.73 7.93
N ARG A 56 -26.96 -2.72 7.48
CA ARG A 56 -26.79 -3.99 8.18
C ARG A 56 -25.52 -3.92 9.03
N LEU A 57 -25.67 -3.98 10.34
CA LEU A 57 -24.54 -4.09 11.27
C LEU A 57 -24.13 -5.56 11.40
N THR A 58 -22.83 -5.79 11.58
CA THR A 58 -22.28 -7.11 11.89
C THR A 58 -21.23 -6.98 12.99
N ALA A 59 -21.05 -8.04 13.78
CA ALA A 59 -19.99 -8.12 14.77
C ALA A 59 -19.09 -9.33 14.50
N SER A 60 -17.79 -9.17 14.77
CA SER A 60 -16.83 -10.28 14.81
C SER A 60 -16.28 -10.35 16.22
N LEU A 61 -16.30 -11.53 16.84
CA LEU A 61 -15.92 -11.72 18.23
C LEU A 61 -14.74 -12.67 18.35
N GLY A 62 -13.82 -12.34 19.27
CA GLY A 62 -12.78 -13.25 19.75
C GLY A 62 -13.06 -13.64 21.20
N VAL A 63 -12.83 -14.90 21.53
CA VAL A 63 -13.03 -15.47 22.87
C VAL A 63 -11.70 -16.01 23.37
N ALA A 64 -11.33 -15.65 24.59
CA ALA A 64 -10.17 -16.21 25.28
C ALA A 64 -10.53 -16.53 26.74
N TYR A 65 -9.86 -17.51 27.32
CA TYR A 65 -10.14 -18.01 28.67
C TYR A 65 -8.94 -17.78 29.60
N LEU A 66 -9.23 -17.41 30.85
CA LEU A 66 -8.26 -17.41 31.93
C LEU A 66 -8.62 -18.58 32.88
N PRO A 67 -7.69 -19.46 33.28
CA PRO A 67 -6.25 -19.42 33.02
C PRO A 67 -5.76 -20.13 31.74
N ASP A 68 -6.65 -20.76 30.96
CA ASP A 68 -6.28 -21.70 29.90
C ASP A 68 -5.46 -21.04 28.76
N HIS A 69 -5.78 -19.80 28.43
CA HIS A 69 -5.13 -19.07 27.32
C HIS A 69 -4.18 -17.98 27.79
N ALA A 70 -4.30 -17.48 29.03
CA ALA A 70 -3.56 -16.32 29.51
C ALA A 70 -3.23 -16.44 31.00
N ALA A 71 -2.14 -15.84 31.43
CA ALA A 71 -1.71 -15.77 32.82
C ALA A 71 -2.23 -14.52 33.55
N ASP A 72 -2.54 -13.45 32.80
CA ASP A 72 -3.01 -12.16 33.33
C ASP A 72 -4.06 -11.51 32.41
N ALA A 73 -4.56 -10.36 32.83
CA ALA A 73 -5.61 -9.63 32.12
C ALA A 73 -5.13 -9.05 30.78
N ASP A 74 -3.91 -8.55 30.71
CA ASP A 74 -3.35 -7.95 29.48
C ASP A 74 -3.15 -9.01 28.41
N GLU A 75 -2.62 -10.17 28.81
CA GLU A 75 -2.47 -11.31 27.92
C GLU A 75 -3.83 -11.85 27.48
N LEU A 76 -4.84 -11.90 28.37
CA LEU A 76 -6.20 -12.35 28.03
C LEU A 76 -6.82 -11.47 26.94
N VAL A 77 -6.72 -10.14 27.08
CA VAL A 77 -7.22 -9.19 26.08
C VAL A 77 -6.51 -9.38 24.74
N ALA A 78 -5.17 -9.50 24.75
CA ALA A 78 -4.40 -9.73 23.53
C ALA A 78 -4.79 -11.03 22.82
N LYS A 79 -5.04 -12.12 23.55
CA LYS A 79 -5.48 -13.40 22.98
C LYS A 79 -6.91 -13.33 22.40
N ALA A 80 -7.81 -12.60 23.08
CA ALA A 80 -9.16 -12.35 22.56
C ALA A 80 -9.10 -11.51 21.27
N ASP A 81 -8.24 -10.52 21.20
CA ASP A 81 -8.05 -9.66 20.00
C ASP A 81 -7.55 -10.48 18.80
N ILE A 82 -6.57 -11.38 19.00
CA ILE A 82 -6.12 -12.33 17.98
C ILE A 82 -7.29 -13.15 17.42
N ALA A 83 -8.09 -13.73 18.31
CA ALA A 83 -9.23 -14.55 17.91
C ALA A 83 -10.32 -13.73 17.19
N MET A 84 -10.56 -12.48 17.59
CA MET A 84 -11.47 -11.56 16.93
C MET A 84 -10.97 -11.24 15.50
N TYR A 85 -9.70 -11.00 15.32
CA TYR A 85 -9.13 -10.76 14.01
C TYR A 85 -9.28 -11.98 13.08
N GLN A 86 -9.05 -13.19 13.60
CA GLN A 86 -9.32 -14.44 12.86
C GLN A 86 -10.80 -14.59 12.46
N ALA A 87 -11.73 -14.14 13.31
CA ALA A 87 -13.15 -14.08 12.96
C ALA A 87 -13.43 -13.08 11.83
N LYS A 88 -12.74 -11.92 11.81
CA LYS A 88 -12.83 -10.96 10.71
C LYS A 88 -12.30 -11.53 9.39
N GLU A 89 -11.19 -12.26 9.41
CA GLU A 89 -10.63 -12.93 8.22
C GLU A 89 -11.49 -14.10 7.71
N ALA A 90 -12.15 -14.82 8.60
CA ALA A 90 -13.05 -15.94 8.25
C ALA A 90 -14.38 -15.51 7.58
N GLY A 91 -14.50 -14.24 7.17
CA GLY A 91 -15.66 -13.71 6.46
C GLY A 91 -16.50 -12.74 7.27
N LYS A 92 -16.05 -12.30 8.44
CA LYS A 92 -16.77 -11.40 9.36
C LYS A 92 -18.09 -12.01 9.87
N SER A 93 -18.83 -11.28 10.71
CA SER A 93 -20.14 -11.74 11.26
C SER A 93 -20.09 -13.16 11.87
N THR A 94 -19.03 -13.45 12.61
CA THR A 94 -18.75 -14.73 13.24
C THR A 94 -17.91 -14.55 14.50
N TRP A 95 -17.63 -15.63 15.20
CA TRP A 95 -16.75 -15.63 16.37
C TRP A 95 -15.69 -16.74 16.27
N ARG A 96 -14.60 -16.60 17.03
CA ARG A 96 -13.52 -17.59 17.16
C ARG A 96 -13.04 -17.66 18.61
N VAL A 97 -12.64 -18.87 19.03
CA VAL A 97 -11.89 -19.07 20.27
C VAL A 97 -10.41 -19.03 19.95
N TYR A 98 -9.63 -18.37 20.79
CA TYR A 98 -8.18 -18.42 20.71
C TYR A 98 -7.68 -19.87 20.81
N ARG A 99 -6.72 -20.27 19.98
CA ARG A 99 -6.06 -21.59 20.00
C ARG A 99 -4.55 -21.37 19.97
N ALA A 100 -3.84 -21.90 20.98
CA ALA A 100 -2.40 -21.65 21.16
C ALA A 100 -1.49 -22.15 20.00
N ASP A 101 -1.90 -23.18 19.28
CA ASP A 101 -1.01 -23.97 18.41
C ASP A 101 -1.14 -23.70 16.90
N SER A 102 -1.63 -22.56 16.46
CA SER A 102 -1.76 -22.30 15.03
C SER A 102 -0.71 -21.33 14.52
N GLU A 103 -0.03 -21.69 13.42
CA GLU A 103 0.78 -20.75 12.62
C GLU A 103 0.00 -19.46 12.28
N ALA A 104 -1.33 -19.57 12.18
CA ALA A 104 -2.24 -18.46 12.00
C ALA A 104 -2.17 -17.44 13.16
N ASN A 105 -1.86 -17.87 14.41
CA ASN A 105 -1.72 -16.94 15.53
C ASN A 105 -0.48 -16.08 15.41
N ALA A 106 0.66 -16.68 15.03
CA ALA A 106 1.90 -15.94 14.82
C ALA A 106 1.73 -14.88 13.71
N MET A 107 1.13 -15.26 12.59
CA MET A 107 0.81 -14.34 11.49
C MET A 107 -0.17 -13.24 11.91
N THR A 108 -1.18 -13.58 12.72
CA THR A 108 -2.17 -12.62 13.19
C THR A 108 -1.54 -11.61 14.17
N MET A 109 -0.71 -12.10 15.11
CA MET A 109 0.05 -11.22 16.03
C MET A 109 1.02 -10.32 15.28
N GLU A 110 1.71 -10.85 14.29
CA GLU A 110 2.59 -10.04 13.44
C GLU A 110 1.80 -8.94 12.72
N ARG A 111 0.64 -9.27 12.15
CA ARG A 111 -0.23 -8.28 11.47
C ARG A 111 -0.77 -7.22 12.41
N LEU A 112 -1.24 -7.60 13.61
CA LEU A 112 -1.71 -6.66 14.62
C LEU A 112 -0.56 -5.72 15.05
N THR A 113 0.60 -6.28 15.32
CA THR A 113 1.81 -5.51 15.67
C THR A 113 2.15 -4.52 14.56
N TRP A 114 2.15 -4.95 13.29
CA TRP A 114 2.43 -4.07 12.17
C TRP A 114 1.34 -3.03 11.95
N ASN A 115 0.06 -3.41 12.08
CA ASN A 115 -1.04 -2.44 11.93
C ASN A 115 -0.92 -1.30 12.97
N ASN A 116 -0.62 -1.64 14.23
CA ASN A 116 -0.40 -0.66 15.28
C ASN A 116 0.84 0.21 15.02
N ARG A 117 1.95 -0.40 14.55
CA ARG A 117 3.17 0.35 14.17
C ARG A 117 2.93 1.30 13.01
N ILE A 118 2.15 0.89 12.00
CA ILE A 118 1.79 1.74 10.85
C ILE A 118 0.94 2.93 11.31
N SER A 119 -0.09 2.69 12.13
CA SER A 119 -0.93 3.76 12.69
C SER A 119 -0.10 4.75 13.49
N HIS A 120 0.75 4.23 14.39
CA HIS A 120 1.65 5.04 15.20
C HIS A 120 2.63 5.86 14.34
N ALA A 121 3.16 5.27 13.26
CA ALA A 121 4.07 5.96 12.35
C ALA A 121 3.39 7.11 11.58
N LEU A 122 2.13 6.93 11.18
CA LEU A 122 1.34 7.98 10.53
C LEU A 122 1.00 9.13 11.48
N GLU A 123 0.67 8.82 12.75
CA GLU A 123 0.28 9.80 13.76
C GLU A 123 1.47 10.59 14.34
N ASN A 124 2.66 9.98 14.38
CA ASN A 124 3.84 10.54 15.04
C ASN A 124 4.96 10.96 14.08
N ASP A 125 4.62 11.16 12.81
CA ASP A 125 5.58 11.59 11.78
C ASP A 125 6.85 10.71 11.73
N LEU A 126 6.66 9.37 11.71
CA LEU A 126 7.76 8.40 11.64
C LEU A 126 7.99 7.86 10.22
N LEU A 127 7.24 8.33 9.23
CA LEU A 127 7.53 8.03 7.84
C LEU A 127 8.57 9.00 7.28
N ARG A 128 9.39 8.51 6.36
CA ARG A 128 10.45 9.28 5.69
C ARG A 128 10.43 8.98 4.20
N LEU A 129 10.84 9.94 3.38
CA LEU A 129 11.05 9.72 1.95
C LEU A 129 12.54 9.67 1.64
N HIS A 130 12.91 8.66 0.87
CA HIS A 130 14.17 8.60 0.14
C HIS A 130 13.89 8.83 -1.33
N PHE A 131 14.86 9.36 -2.05
CA PHE A 131 14.75 9.67 -3.47
C PHE A 131 15.81 8.93 -4.25
N GLN A 132 15.42 8.35 -5.40
CA GLN A 132 16.34 7.73 -6.33
C GLN A 132 16.14 8.34 -7.72
N GLY A 133 17.21 8.73 -8.36
CA GLY A 133 17.17 9.35 -9.68
C GLY A 133 16.84 8.38 -10.80
N ILE A 134 16.12 8.88 -11.79
CA ILE A 134 15.84 8.23 -13.07
C ILE A 134 16.50 9.09 -14.14
N TYR A 135 17.35 8.47 -14.98
CA TYR A 135 18.29 9.16 -15.84
C TYR A 135 18.06 8.85 -17.31
N HIS A 136 18.30 9.80 -18.17
CA HIS A 136 18.40 9.55 -19.61
C HIS A 136 19.55 8.59 -19.90
N VAL A 137 19.30 7.57 -20.72
CA VAL A 137 20.33 6.64 -21.17
C VAL A 137 21.46 7.40 -21.87
N ALA A 138 21.10 8.30 -22.79
CA ALA A 138 22.03 9.19 -23.45
C ALA A 138 22.41 10.38 -22.53
N GLY A 139 23.68 10.49 -22.20
CA GLY A 139 24.22 11.62 -21.43
C GLY A 139 24.00 11.56 -19.92
N ARG A 140 23.31 10.57 -19.39
CA ARG A 140 23.09 10.32 -17.93
C ARG A 140 22.60 11.55 -17.16
N ARG A 141 21.85 12.42 -17.82
CA ARG A 141 21.20 13.55 -17.15
C ARG A 141 19.95 13.05 -16.46
N MET A 142 19.72 13.48 -15.21
CA MET A 142 18.52 13.15 -14.47
C MET A 142 17.27 13.69 -15.18
N ALA A 143 16.28 12.84 -15.37
CA ALA A 143 14.98 13.18 -15.93
C ALA A 143 13.98 13.52 -14.82
N HIS A 144 13.92 12.71 -13.78
CA HIS A 144 13.10 12.85 -12.59
C HIS A 144 13.65 11.93 -11.49
N CYS A 145 13.00 11.89 -10.33
CA CYS A 145 13.35 10.93 -9.28
C CYS A 145 12.09 10.24 -8.74
N GLU A 146 12.26 9.08 -8.15
CA GLU A 146 11.22 8.31 -7.47
C GLU A 146 11.31 8.54 -5.97
N ALA A 147 10.14 8.74 -5.32
CA ALA A 147 10.03 8.84 -3.87
C ALA A 147 9.71 7.46 -3.27
N LEU A 148 10.60 7.00 -2.41
CA LEU A 148 10.58 5.70 -1.79
C LEU A 148 10.33 5.85 -0.30
N VAL A 149 9.14 5.43 0.17
CA VAL A 149 8.78 5.52 1.59
C VAL A 149 9.64 4.61 2.46
N ARG A 150 9.99 5.07 3.65
CA ARG A 150 10.68 4.34 4.72
C ARG A 150 9.96 4.62 6.04
N MET A 151 10.06 3.73 7.00
CA MET A 151 9.56 3.95 8.35
C MET A 151 10.72 3.99 9.34
N VAL A 152 10.71 4.92 10.28
CA VAL A 152 11.72 4.98 11.34
C VAL A 152 11.54 3.80 12.28
N ASP A 153 12.61 3.11 12.60
CA ASP A 153 12.58 2.06 13.61
C ASP A 153 12.89 2.65 15.00
N GLU A 154 11.86 2.94 15.79
CA GLU A 154 12.03 3.47 17.13
C GLU A 154 12.70 2.48 18.11
N ARG A 155 12.66 1.18 17.81
CA ARG A 155 13.32 0.15 18.63
C ARG A 155 14.83 0.10 18.38
N ASN A 156 15.25 0.54 17.19
CA ASN A 156 16.65 0.59 16.77
C ASN A 156 16.96 1.98 16.21
N PRO A 157 17.28 2.97 17.07
CA PRO A 157 17.52 4.35 16.65
C PRO A 157 18.58 4.44 15.52
N GLY A 158 18.25 5.15 14.46
CA GLY A 158 19.09 5.30 13.29
C GLY A 158 18.87 4.25 12.20
N GLN A 159 18.03 3.23 12.44
CA GLN A 159 17.64 2.26 11.41
C GLN A 159 16.29 2.65 10.77
N LEU A 160 16.13 2.22 9.52
CA LEU A 160 14.90 2.40 8.76
C LEU A 160 14.31 1.04 8.41
N ILE A 161 13.01 0.93 8.53
CA ILE A 161 12.25 -0.22 8.11
C ILE A 161 11.90 -0.04 6.64
N MET A 162 12.22 -1.05 5.83
CA MET A 162 11.98 -1.04 4.40
C MET A 162 10.51 -1.35 4.06
N PRO A 163 9.98 -0.82 2.95
CA PRO A 163 8.59 -1.03 2.53
C PRO A 163 8.16 -2.49 2.47
N ALA A 164 9.03 -3.39 2.06
CA ALA A 164 8.76 -4.83 1.98
C ALA A 164 8.26 -5.45 3.30
N HIS A 165 8.55 -4.83 4.46
CA HIS A 165 8.09 -5.32 5.76
C HIS A 165 6.72 -4.79 6.18
N PHE A 166 6.30 -3.59 5.75
CA PHE A 166 5.07 -2.99 6.25
C PHE A 166 4.01 -2.73 5.16
N ILE A 167 4.39 -2.49 3.91
CA ILE A 167 3.43 -2.25 2.81
C ILE A 167 2.49 -3.44 2.59
N PRO A 168 2.96 -4.72 2.54
CA PRO A 168 2.03 -5.85 2.37
C PRO A 168 1.00 -5.98 3.49
N VAL A 169 1.36 -5.59 4.73
CA VAL A 169 0.41 -5.56 5.86
C VAL A 169 -0.53 -4.37 5.73
N ALA A 170 -0.01 -3.18 5.38
CA ALA A 170 -0.82 -2.00 5.14
C ALA A 170 -1.88 -2.25 4.05
N GLU A 171 -1.53 -2.95 2.97
CA GLU A 171 -2.47 -3.36 1.92
C GLU A 171 -3.56 -4.28 2.46
N LYS A 172 -3.20 -5.31 3.22
CA LYS A 172 -4.17 -6.25 3.81
C LYS A 172 -5.13 -5.56 4.78
N THR A 173 -4.63 -4.61 5.58
CA THR A 173 -5.43 -3.88 6.57
C THR A 173 -6.17 -2.66 6.01
N GLY A 174 -5.84 -2.22 4.79
CA GLY A 174 -6.39 -1.02 4.16
C GLY A 174 -5.66 0.28 4.53
N ARG A 175 -4.67 0.24 5.44
CA ARG A 175 -3.89 1.39 5.88
C ARG A 175 -2.99 1.97 4.78
N VAL A 176 -2.75 1.21 3.73
CA VAL A 176 -1.93 1.67 2.60
C VAL A 176 -2.49 2.93 1.93
N VAL A 177 -3.81 3.12 1.91
CA VAL A 177 -4.43 4.34 1.37
C VAL A 177 -4.02 5.59 2.16
N GLU A 178 -3.87 5.47 3.49
CA GLU A 178 -3.39 6.56 4.33
C GLU A 178 -1.90 6.85 4.08
N ILE A 179 -1.10 5.79 3.86
CA ILE A 179 0.33 5.92 3.48
C ILE A 179 0.45 6.61 2.13
N ASP A 180 -0.30 6.20 1.11
CA ASP A 180 -0.28 6.80 -0.23
C ASP A 180 -0.61 8.30 -0.17
N ARG A 181 -1.65 8.67 0.59
CA ARG A 181 -2.01 10.08 0.81
C ARG A 181 -0.91 10.86 1.54
N TRP A 182 -0.29 10.26 2.55
CA TRP A 182 0.82 10.88 3.26
C TRP A 182 2.02 11.13 2.32
N VAL A 183 2.39 10.11 1.50
CA VAL A 183 3.48 10.20 0.52
C VAL A 183 3.20 11.31 -0.49
N ILE A 184 2.01 11.34 -1.10
CA ILE A 184 1.59 12.38 -2.05
C ILE A 184 1.70 13.76 -1.41
N GLY A 185 1.16 13.94 -0.21
CA GLY A 185 1.20 15.21 0.50
C GLY A 185 2.63 15.68 0.79
N GLU A 186 3.52 14.77 1.23
CA GLU A 186 4.92 15.12 1.52
C GLU A 186 5.71 15.43 0.24
N VAL A 187 5.47 14.66 -0.84
CA VAL A 187 6.08 14.93 -2.15
C VAL A 187 5.65 16.30 -2.70
N VAL A 188 4.36 16.63 -2.63
CA VAL A 188 3.87 17.94 -3.10
C VAL A 188 4.47 19.08 -2.27
N ARG A 189 4.58 18.93 -0.95
CA ARG A 189 5.28 19.90 -0.09
C ARG A 189 6.76 20.07 -0.50
N ARG A 190 7.43 18.96 -0.85
CA ARG A 190 8.83 18.97 -1.30
C ARG A 190 8.98 19.70 -2.64
N LEU A 191 8.09 19.40 -3.59
CA LEU A 191 8.05 20.07 -4.91
C LEU A 191 7.80 21.57 -4.79
N ALA A 192 6.94 22.00 -3.86
CA ALA A 192 6.66 23.40 -3.61
C ALA A 192 7.88 24.18 -3.08
N ARG A 193 8.72 23.51 -2.27
CA ARG A 193 9.95 24.10 -1.70
C ARG A 193 11.09 24.19 -2.71
N SER A 194 11.04 23.45 -3.81
CA SER A 194 12.09 23.40 -4.84
C SER A 194 11.47 23.58 -6.23
N ALA A 195 11.20 24.82 -6.59
CA ALA A 195 10.52 25.15 -7.84
C ALA A 195 11.28 24.65 -9.09
N GLU A 196 12.61 24.63 -9.03
CA GLU A 196 13.50 24.19 -10.13
C GLU A 196 13.96 22.72 -10.00
N GLY A 197 13.56 21.98 -8.95
CA GLY A 197 13.93 20.59 -8.78
C GLY A 197 13.29 19.68 -9.84
N PRO A 198 13.76 18.43 -10.01
CA PRO A 198 13.15 17.49 -10.94
C PRO A 198 11.71 17.14 -10.54
N ALA A 199 10.93 16.55 -11.44
CA ALA A 199 9.65 15.94 -11.08
C ALA A 199 9.87 14.75 -10.14
N ILE A 200 8.84 14.40 -9.35
CA ILE A 200 8.91 13.27 -8.43
C ILE A 200 7.83 12.26 -8.78
N ALA A 201 8.22 11.01 -8.91
CA ALA A 201 7.34 9.87 -9.04
C ALA A 201 6.94 9.31 -7.66
N VAL A 202 5.69 8.92 -7.51
CA VAL A 202 5.11 8.33 -6.30
C VAL A 202 4.37 7.05 -6.64
N ASN A 203 4.67 5.99 -5.92
CA ASN A 203 3.94 4.75 -6.01
C ASN A 203 2.58 4.88 -5.31
N ILE A 204 1.53 4.35 -5.94
CA ILE A 204 0.22 4.18 -5.32
C ILE A 204 -0.21 2.72 -5.36
N SER A 205 -0.85 2.28 -4.29
CA SER A 205 -1.29 0.89 -4.12
C SER A 205 -2.51 0.55 -4.99
N ALA A 206 -2.70 -0.75 -5.24
CA ALA A 206 -3.90 -1.25 -5.91
C ALA A 206 -5.20 -0.84 -5.19
N ARG A 207 -5.18 -0.74 -3.84
CA ARG A 207 -6.35 -0.30 -3.06
C ARG A 207 -6.74 1.15 -3.33
N SER A 208 -5.77 1.98 -3.60
CA SER A 208 -5.99 3.40 -3.91
C SER A 208 -6.60 3.64 -5.29
N LEU A 209 -6.54 2.67 -6.22
CA LEU A 209 -7.26 2.73 -7.50
C LEU A 209 -8.78 2.84 -7.31
N GLY A 210 -9.32 2.09 -6.33
CA GLY A 210 -10.75 2.12 -5.98
C GLY A 210 -11.19 3.35 -5.18
N ASP A 211 -10.26 4.18 -4.67
CA ASP A 211 -10.58 5.39 -3.91
C ASP A 211 -11.00 6.53 -4.85
N ALA A 212 -12.31 6.72 -5.00
CA ALA A 212 -12.87 7.78 -5.84
C ALA A 212 -12.45 9.21 -5.43
N THR A 213 -11.93 9.38 -4.21
CA THR A 213 -11.53 10.70 -3.68
C THR A 213 -10.04 11.00 -3.86
N LEU A 214 -9.24 10.02 -4.27
CA LEU A 214 -7.78 10.19 -4.39
C LEU A 214 -7.40 11.24 -5.44
N SER A 215 -8.02 11.20 -6.62
CA SER A 215 -7.74 12.17 -7.69
C SER A 215 -8.08 13.60 -7.28
N GLN A 216 -9.19 13.78 -6.56
CA GLN A 216 -9.56 15.10 -6.01
C GLN A 216 -8.56 15.55 -4.95
N TYR A 217 -8.12 14.65 -4.05
CA TYR A 217 -7.08 14.93 -3.06
C TYR A 217 -5.78 15.40 -3.72
N ILE A 218 -5.34 14.74 -4.79
CA ILE A 218 -4.15 15.13 -5.57
C ILE A 218 -4.33 16.54 -6.15
N ALA A 219 -5.46 16.80 -6.83
CA ALA A 219 -5.75 18.10 -7.44
C ALA A 219 -5.74 19.23 -6.40
N ASP A 220 -6.42 19.02 -5.27
CA ASP A 220 -6.53 20.03 -4.21
C ASP A 220 -5.17 20.29 -3.56
N THR A 221 -4.38 19.24 -3.32
CA THR A 221 -3.05 19.36 -2.71
C THR A 221 -2.08 20.10 -3.64
N LEU A 222 -2.05 19.78 -4.93
CA LEU A 222 -1.23 20.47 -5.93
C LEU A 222 -1.62 21.97 -6.02
N LYS A 223 -2.92 22.26 -6.07
CA LYS A 223 -3.45 23.62 -6.11
C LYS A 223 -3.12 24.40 -4.85
N GLN A 224 -3.31 23.80 -3.67
CA GLN A 224 -3.00 24.44 -2.37
C GLN A 224 -1.54 24.86 -2.28
N HIS A 225 -0.63 24.01 -2.76
CA HIS A 225 0.80 24.25 -2.71
C HIS A 225 1.36 24.94 -3.96
N ARG A 226 0.51 25.27 -4.96
CA ARG A 226 0.89 25.92 -6.23
C ARG A 226 1.94 25.15 -7.00
N VAL A 227 1.88 23.83 -6.97
CA VAL A 227 2.80 22.94 -7.71
C VAL A 227 2.22 22.64 -9.09
N PRO A 228 3.00 22.83 -10.18
CA PRO A 228 2.59 22.41 -11.51
C PRO A 228 2.33 20.90 -11.56
N PRO A 229 1.17 20.45 -12.08
CA PRO A 229 0.78 19.03 -12.02
C PRO A 229 1.75 18.08 -12.74
N ASP A 230 2.41 18.53 -13.80
CA ASP A 230 3.40 17.76 -14.58
C ASP A 230 4.68 17.42 -13.78
N ARG A 231 4.85 18.04 -12.60
CA ARG A 231 5.92 17.72 -11.67
C ARG A 231 5.63 16.55 -10.76
N LEU A 232 4.38 16.08 -10.70
CA LEU A 232 3.99 14.86 -10.00
C LEU A 232 3.77 13.74 -11.02
N ILE A 233 4.48 12.63 -10.85
CA ILE A 233 4.31 11.42 -11.63
C ILE A 233 3.67 10.38 -10.71
N VAL A 234 2.58 9.76 -11.14
CA VAL A 234 1.90 8.72 -10.35
C VAL A 234 2.24 7.36 -10.96
N GLU A 235 2.80 6.47 -10.16
CA GLU A 235 3.18 5.11 -10.57
C GLU A 235 2.18 4.09 -10.07
N LEU A 236 1.76 3.19 -10.96
CA LEU A 236 0.82 2.10 -10.73
C LEU A 236 1.46 0.81 -11.23
N THR A 237 1.44 -0.25 -10.44
CA THR A 237 1.92 -1.54 -10.94
C THR A 237 1.02 -2.06 -12.07
N GLU A 238 1.62 -2.73 -13.05
CA GLU A 238 0.88 -3.38 -14.15
C GLU A 238 -0.21 -4.30 -13.61
N THR A 239 0.13 -5.12 -12.63
CA THR A 239 -0.80 -6.08 -12.01
C THR A 239 -2.01 -5.39 -11.41
N ALA A 240 -1.83 -4.26 -10.70
CA ALA A 240 -2.93 -3.49 -10.14
C ALA A 240 -3.84 -2.90 -11.23
N ALA A 241 -3.25 -2.33 -12.28
CA ALA A 241 -3.99 -1.73 -13.38
C ALA A 241 -4.80 -2.75 -14.21
N VAL A 242 -4.29 -3.98 -14.35
CA VAL A 242 -4.97 -5.06 -15.08
C VAL A 242 -6.05 -5.72 -14.22
N ALA A 243 -5.83 -5.87 -12.91
CA ALA A 243 -6.81 -6.46 -11.98
C ALA A 243 -8.13 -5.68 -11.94
N ASP A 244 -8.06 -4.35 -12.02
CA ASP A 244 -9.23 -3.48 -12.17
C ASP A 244 -8.99 -2.41 -13.24
N LEU A 245 -9.14 -2.83 -14.49
CA LEU A 245 -8.89 -1.98 -15.66
C LEU A 245 -9.84 -0.76 -15.73
N HIS A 246 -11.07 -0.92 -15.23
CA HIS A 246 -12.05 0.17 -15.23
C HIS A 246 -11.64 1.29 -14.26
N ASP A 247 -11.30 0.94 -13.04
CA ASP A 247 -10.86 1.91 -12.03
C ASP A 247 -9.50 2.52 -12.41
N ALA A 248 -8.58 1.73 -12.98
CA ALA A 248 -7.31 2.23 -13.51
C ALA A 248 -7.54 3.25 -14.64
N GLN A 249 -8.40 2.97 -15.62
CA GLN A 249 -8.73 3.90 -16.71
C GLN A 249 -9.34 5.20 -16.18
N ARG A 250 -10.25 5.10 -15.19
CA ARG A 250 -10.88 6.26 -14.57
C ARG A 250 -9.84 7.15 -13.89
N LEU A 251 -9.00 6.56 -13.03
CA LEU A 251 -7.97 7.29 -12.29
C LEU A 251 -6.94 7.92 -13.23
N ILE A 252 -6.36 7.15 -14.15
CA ILE A 252 -5.38 7.62 -15.13
C ILE A 252 -5.98 8.75 -15.99
N GLY A 253 -7.23 8.58 -16.44
CA GLY A 253 -7.94 9.59 -17.22
C GLY A 253 -8.09 10.90 -16.45
N THR A 254 -8.45 10.83 -15.16
CA THR A 254 -8.60 12.02 -14.29
C THR A 254 -7.24 12.66 -14.01
N LEU A 255 -6.20 11.88 -13.70
CA LEU A 255 -4.84 12.39 -13.47
C LEU A 255 -4.31 13.11 -14.73
N SER A 256 -4.53 12.55 -15.91
CA SER A 256 -4.15 13.20 -17.18
C SER A 256 -4.90 14.52 -17.41
N GLN A 257 -6.19 14.61 -17.02
CA GLN A 257 -6.95 15.86 -17.08
C GLN A 257 -6.45 16.93 -16.11
N ILE A 258 -5.99 16.51 -14.93
CA ILE A 258 -5.32 17.38 -13.95
C ILE A 258 -3.99 17.89 -14.51
N GLY A 259 -3.33 17.12 -15.39
CA GLY A 259 -2.02 17.40 -15.96
C GLY A 259 -0.87 16.64 -15.29
N CYS A 260 -1.18 15.67 -14.40
CA CYS A 260 -0.17 14.77 -13.85
C CYS A 260 0.27 13.74 -14.90
N ARG A 261 1.53 13.30 -14.83
CA ARG A 261 2.03 12.18 -15.61
C ARG A 261 1.75 10.87 -14.90
N VAL A 262 1.57 9.79 -15.68
CA VAL A 262 1.30 8.46 -15.15
C VAL A 262 2.32 7.47 -15.71
N CYS A 263 2.82 6.61 -14.83
CA CYS A 263 3.73 5.52 -15.15
C CYS A 263 3.11 4.16 -14.78
N LEU A 264 3.25 3.18 -15.65
CA LEU A 264 2.96 1.78 -15.35
C LEU A 264 4.25 1.11 -14.91
N ASP A 265 4.26 0.63 -13.68
CA ASP A 265 5.41 0.01 -13.01
C ASP A 265 5.33 -1.52 -13.03
N ASP A 266 6.46 -2.19 -12.74
CA ASP A 266 6.64 -3.65 -12.71
C ASP A 266 6.22 -4.32 -14.02
N PHE A 267 6.41 -3.64 -15.15
CA PHE A 267 5.90 -4.10 -16.44
C PHE A 267 6.60 -5.37 -16.91
N GLY A 268 5.78 -6.36 -17.28
CA GLY A 268 6.21 -7.68 -17.78
C GLY A 268 6.04 -8.80 -16.76
N THR A 269 5.77 -8.51 -15.48
CA THR A 269 5.59 -9.53 -14.44
C THR A 269 4.18 -10.12 -14.42
N GLY A 270 3.22 -9.49 -15.10
CA GLY A 270 1.83 -9.90 -15.19
C GLY A 270 1.49 -10.73 -16.44
N PHE A 271 0.23 -11.11 -16.60
CA PHE A 271 -0.29 -11.76 -17.81
C PHE A 271 -0.43 -10.75 -18.95
N SER A 272 0.67 -10.41 -19.58
CA SER A 272 0.74 -9.28 -20.50
C SER A 272 0.18 -9.59 -21.89
N SER A 273 -1.06 -9.24 -22.09
CA SER A 273 -1.50 -8.86 -23.44
C SER A 273 -1.20 -7.36 -23.60
N PHE A 274 -0.29 -6.96 -24.49
CA PHE A 274 -0.04 -5.53 -24.82
C PHE A 274 -1.31 -4.77 -25.29
N ALA A 275 -2.44 -5.47 -25.49
CA ALA A 275 -3.68 -4.88 -25.96
C ALA A 275 -4.24 -3.81 -25.03
N TYR A 276 -4.13 -3.99 -23.69
CA TYR A 276 -4.67 -3.03 -22.74
C TYR A 276 -3.88 -1.71 -22.71
N LEU A 277 -2.59 -1.72 -23.13
CA LEU A 277 -1.77 -0.49 -23.20
C LEU A 277 -2.38 0.58 -24.12
N LYS A 278 -3.15 0.16 -25.13
CA LYS A 278 -3.86 1.07 -26.03
C LYS A 278 -4.97 1.84 -25.30
N HIS A 279 -5.47 1.26 -24.21
CA HIS A 279 -6.62 1.77 -23.47
C HIS A 279 -6.19 2.52 -22.20
N LEU A 280 -4.92 2.39 -21.79
CA LEU A 280 -4.35 3.14 -20.65
C LEU A 280 -3.55 4.34 -21.18
N ARG A 281 -3.96 5.53 -20.73
CA ARG A 281 -3.28 6.81 -21.07
C ARG A 281 -2.05 7.06 -20.21
N ALA A 282 -1.30 6.00 -19.89
CA ALA A 282 -0.02 6.15 -19.20
C ALA A 282 1.02 6.73 -20.15
N ASP A 283 1.87 7.62 -19.63
CA ASP A 283 2.93 8.28 -20.38
C ASP A 283 4.20 7.42 -20.46
N THR A 284 4.43 6.64 -19.41
CA THR A 284 5.67 5.90 -19.18
C THR A 284 5.37 4.44 -18.81
N ILE A 285 6.30 3.56 -19.17
CA ILE A 285 6.33 2.16 -18.78
C ILE A 285 7.69 1.88 -18.13
N LYS A 286 7.70 1.33 -16.90
CA LYS A 286 8.92 0.88 -16.21
C LYS A 286 9.03 -0.64 -16.35
N ILE A 287 10.09 -1.11 -16.97
CA ILE A 287 10.38 -2.54 -17.12
C ILE A 287 11.00 -3.04 -15.82
N ASP A 288 10.36 -4.07 -15.23
CA ASP A 288 10.79 -4.68 -13.98
C ASP A 288 12.23 -5.21 -14.03
N GLY A 289 12.92 -5.08 -12.92
CA GLY A 289 14.30 -5.52 -12.75
C GLY A 289 14.55 -7.00 -13.03
N LEU A 290 13.53 -7.84 -12.95
CA LEU A 290 13.61 -9.27 -13.30
C LEU A 290 14.16 -9.49 -14.72
N PHE A 291 13.80 -8.61 -15.66
CA PHE A 291 14.23 -8.68 -17.05
C PHE A 291 15.53 -7.94 -17.33
N ILE A 292 16.00 -7.13 -16.40
CA ILE A 292 17.12 -6.19 -16.60
C ILE A 292 18.42 -6.65 -15.92
N ARG A 293 18.34 -7.27 -14.74
CA ARG A 293 19.53 -7.60 -13.91
C ARG A 293 20.67 -8.26 -14.69
N ASP A 294 20.37 -9.35 -15.38
CA ASP A 294 21.35 -10.12 -16.15
C ASP A 294 21.12 -10.02 -17.66
N LEU A 295 20.52 -8.94 -18.12
CA LEU A 295 20.13 -8.72 -19.52
C LEU A 295 21.27 -9.00 -20.52
N HIS A 296 22.50 -8.65 -20.18
CA HIS A 296 23.66 -8.88 -21.03
C HIS A 296 24.07 -10.35 -21.19
N LEU A 297 23.51 -11.26 -20.38
CA LEU A 297 23.78 -12.70 -20.40
C LEU A 297 22.56 -13.51 -20.87
N ASP A 298 21.37 -12.93 -20.85
CA ASP A 298 20.10 -13.61 -21.09
C ASP A 298 19.50 -13.20 -22.45
N ALA A 299 19.59 -14.09 -23.43
CA ALA A 299 19.12 -13.86 -24.79
C ALA A 299 17.58 -13.72 -24.87
N ASP A 300 16.84 -14.42 -24.01
CA ASP A 300 15.37 -14.38 -24.01
C ASP A 300 14.90 -13.03 -23.46
N ASN A 301 15.53 -12.58 -22.35
CA ASN A 301 15.24 -11.25 -21.80
C ASN A 301 15.62 -10.13 -22.79
N GLN A 302 16.70 -10.27 -23.57
CA GLN A 302 17.05 -9.30 -24.64
C GLN A 302 15.95 -9.18 -25.68
N VAL A 303 15.36 -10.30 -26.13
CA VAL A 303 14.25 -10.30 -27.08
C VAL A 303 13.04 -9.63 -26.47
N PHE A 304 12.72 -9.95 -25.22
CA PHE A 304 11.56 -9.44 -24.50
C PHE A 304 11.66 -7.92 -24.26
N VAL A 305 12.77 -7.43 -23.71
CA VAL A 305 12.99 -6.01 -23.45
C VAL A 305 12.95 -5.19 -24.74
N ARG A 306 13.58 -5.70 -25.83
CA ARG A 306 13.51 -5.06 -27.14
C ARG A 306 12.10 -4.98 -27.69
N ALA A 307 11.29 -6.04 -27.51
CA ALA A 307 9.89 -6.05 -27.93
C ALA A 307 9.07 -5.00 -27.16
N ILE A 308 9.23 -4.90 -25.83
CA ILE A 308 8.58 -3.87 -25.01
C ILE A 308 8.97 -2.47 -25.48
N ALA A 309 10.26 -2.21 -25.67
CA ALA A 309 10.75 -0.90 -26.13
C ALA A 309 10.13 -0.51 -27.48
N ASN A 310 10.04 -1.44 -28.42
CA ASN A 310 9.46 -1.21 -29.75
C ASN A 310 7.94 -0.93 -29.66
N VAL A 311 7.20 -1.71 -28.86
CA VAL A 311 5.76 -1.51 -28.67
C VAL A 311 5.49 -0.17 -28.01
N ALA A 312 6.20 0.15 -26.93
CA ALA A 312 6.06 1.42 -26.23
C ALA A 312 6.34 2.61 -27.14
N LYS A 313 7.44 2.55 -27.92
CA LYS A 313 7.77 3.56 -28.93
C LYS A 313 6.67 3.75 -29.96
N GLY A 314 6.11 2.64 -30.47
CA GLY A 314 4.98 2.66 -31.41
C GLY A 314 3.70 3.28 -30.83
N LEU A 315 3.54 3.24 -29.52
CA LEU A 315 2.44 3.86 -28.78
C LEU A 315 2.76 5.27 -28.24
N GLY A 316 3.92 5.82 -28.57
CA GLY A 316 4.37 7.14 -28.11
C GLY A 316 4.66 7.22 -26.60
N LYS A 317 4.99 6.09 -25.96
CA LYS A 317 5.29 6.01 -24.53
C LYS A 317 6.78 6.01 -24.26
N THR A 318 7.20 6.61 -23.15
CA THR A 318 8.55 6.55 -22.63
C THR A 318 8.81 5.21 -21.96
N VAL A 319 10.02 4.67 -22.08
CA VAL A 319 10.42 3.43 -21.41
C VAL A 319 11.52 3.73 -20.39
N VAL A 320 11.33 3.22 -19.17
CA VAL A 320 12.33 3.18 -18.10
C VAL A 320 12.74 1.73 -17.91
N ALA A 321 14.04 1.44 -17.74
CA ALA A 321 14.53 0.14 -17.29
C ALA A 321 15.06 0.27 -15.88
N GLU A 322 14.59 -0.61 -14.99
CA GLU A 322 14.99 -0.66 -13.60
C GLU A 322 16.23 -1.54 -13.36
N TYR A 323 16.78 -1.50 -12.14
CA TYR A 323 17.89 -2.36 -11.70
C TYR A 323 19.09 -2.37 -12.64
N VAL A 324 19.42 -1.24 -13.23
CA VAL A 324 20.64 -1.12 -14.05
C VAL A 324 21.86 -1.02 -13.14
N GLU A 325 22.65 -2.09 -13.06
CA GLU A 325 23.78 -2.24 -12.14
C GLU A 325 25.15 -2.21 -12.85
N ASN A 326 25.18 -2.32 -14.18
CA ASN A 326 26.45 -2.40 -14.91
C ASN A 326 26.38 -1.72 -16.29
N GLU A 327 27.54 -1.33 -16.78
CA GLU A 327 27.72 -0.63 -18.05
C GLU A 327 27.36 -1.47 -19.29
N LYS A 328 27.45 -2.80 -19.21
CA LYS A 328 27.11 -3.66 -20.35
C LYS A 328 25.60 -3.65 -20.58
N THR A 329 24.83 -3.77 -19.50
CA THR A 329 23.36 -3.67 -19.53
C THR A 329 22.94 -2.28 -20.03
N LEU A 330 23.57 -1.20 -19.52
CA LEU A 330 23.26 0.16 -19.96
C LEU A 330 23.44 0.36 -21.47
N LYS A 331 24.57 -0.08 -22.02
CA LYS A 331 24.86 0.01 -23.47
C LYS A 331 23.85 -0.78 -24.31
N MET A 332 23.40 -1.92 -23.80
CA MET A 332 22.42 -2.75 -24.48
C MET A 332 21.04 -2.11 -24.49
N LEU A 333 20.64 -1.49 -23.38
CA LEU A 333 19.39 -0.73 -23.27
C LEU A 333 19.37 0.47 -24.23
N ASP A 334 20.48 1.16 -24.39
CA ASP A 334 20.66 2.23 -25.38
C ASP A 334 20.44 1.70 -26.80
N ALA A 335 21.08 0.59 -27.14
CA ALA A 335 20.89 -0.07 -28.45
C ALA A 335 19.46 -0.57 -28.70
N PHE A 336 18.70 -0.88 -27.65
CA PHE A 336 17.29 -1.28 -27.74
C PHE A 336 16.33 -0.09 -27.83
N GLY A 337 16.84 1.15 -27.66
CA GLY A 337 16.06 2.38 -27.71
C GLY A 337 15.26 2.66 -26.45
N VAL A 338 15.69 2.13 -25.30
CA VAL A 338 15.16 2.49 -23.98
C VAL A 338 15.54 3.95 -23.68
N ASN A 339 14.59 4.72 -23.15
CA ASN A 339 14.77 6.17 -22.98
C ASN A 339 15.46 6.52 -21.67
N LEU A 340 15.03 5.87 -20.58
CA LEU A 340 15.42 6.19 -19.22
C LEU A 340 15.85 4.93 -18.48
N VAL A 341 16.66 5.11 -17.45
CA VAL A 341 17.22 4.04 -16.62
C VAL A 341 17.27 4.43 -15.15
N GLN A 342 17.08 3.45 -14.29
CA GLN A 342 17.20 3.54 -12.85
C GLN A 342 18.00 2.36 -12.32
N GLY A 343 18.88 2.59 -11.35
CA GLY A 343 19.65 1.51 -10.72
C GLY A 343 20.94 1.98 -10.07
N TYR A 344 21.57 1.07 -9.37
CA TYR A 344 22.74 1.35 -8.53
C TYR A 344 24.02 1.68 -9.32
N LEU A 345 24.02 1.47 -10.63
CA LEU A 345 25.08 2.00 -11.50
C LEU A 345 25.07 3.52 -11.50
N LEU A 346 23.92 4.17 -11.29
CA LEU A 346 23.72 5.61 -11.42
C LEU A 346 23.68 6.30 -10.06
N ASP A 347 22.75 5.91 -9.20
CA ASP A 347 22.70 6.31 -7.80
C ASP A 347 21.93 5.31 -6.91
N VAL A 348 21.98 5.54 -5.60
CA VAL A 348 21.24 4.78 -4.59
C VAL A 348 20.22 5.70 -3.91
N PRO A 349 19.10 5.13 -3.39
CA PRO A 349 18.11 5.92 -2.68
C PRO A 349 18.70 6.71 -1.52
N SER A 350 18.52 8.02 -1.50
CA SER A 350 19.04 8.92 -0.45
C SER A 350 17.94 9.83 0.11
N VAL A 351 18.17 10.37 1.32
CA VAL A 351 17.25 11.34 1.96
C VAL A 351 17.28 12.71 1.28
N VAL A 352 18.30 12.96 0.48
CA VAL A 352 18.47 14.24 -0.21
C VAL A 352 17.68 14.21 -1.51
N TYR A 353 16.70 15.11 -1.62
CA TYR A 353 16.04 15.36 -2.89
C TYR A 353 17.05 16.03 -3.85
N PRO A 354 17.29 15.44 -5.02
CA PRO A 354 18.32 15.94 -5.92
C PRO A 354 18.03 17.39 -6.34
N PRO A 355 19.05 18.28 -6.35
CA PRO A 355 18.91 19.57 -7.02
C PRO A 355 18.73 19.35 -8.53
N CYS A 356 18.14 20.32 -9.23
CA CYS A 356 18.25 20.33 -10.68
C CYS A 356 19.74 20.22 -11.05
N ALA A 357 20.08 19.33 -11.96
CA ALA A 357 21.40 19.36 -12.59
C ALA A 357 21.53 20.74 -13.23
N GLY A 358 22.30 21.60 -12.55
CA GLY A 358 22.67 22.91 -13.11
C GLY A 358 23.23 22.71 -14.50
N GLY A 359 22.77 23.54 -15.43
CA GLY A 359 23.20 23.52 -16.79
C GLY A 359 24.70 23.79 -16.92
#